data_2a4eef31af275aac825728674d69b517
#
_entry.id   2a4eef31af275aac825728674d69b517
#
_cell.length_a   1.000
_cell.length_b   1.000
_cell.length_c   1.000
_cell.angle_alpha   90.00
_cell.angle_beta   90.00
_cell.angle_gamma   90.00
#
_symmetry.space_group_name_H-M   'P 1'
#
loop_
_entity.id
_entity.type
_entity.pdbx_description
1 polymer ?
#
loop_
_entity_poly.entity_id
_entity_poly.type
_entity_poly.pdbx_seq_one_letter_code
_entity_poly.pdbx_strand_id
1 'polypeptide(L)'
;MKGQRIGYIRVSAFDQNVDRQLEGLALDKVFTDKASGKDVNRPQLEAMLSFIREGDTVVVHSMDRLARNLDDLRRLVQSLTKRGIRIEFAHESLTFTGEDSPMANLMLPATGALAELERALIRERQRAGIALAKQRGAYRGRKKSLSDDKVAELTQRVAGGEQKATIARDLGISRETLYQYLRASV
;
A
#
# COMPACT_ATOMS: atom_id res chain seq x y z
N MET A 1 -3.88 -32.81 21.33
CA MET A 1 -2.57 -32.34 20.76
C MET A 1 -2.46 -30.86 21.02
N LYS A 2 -1.26 -30.37 21.32
CA LYS A 2 -1.05 -28.92 21.49
C LYS A 2 -1.11 -28.29 20.09
N GLY A 3 -2.00 -27.33 19.87
CA GLY A 3 -2.12 -26.64 18.58
C GLY A 3 -0.83 -25.90 18.20
N GLN A 4 -0.56 -25.75 16.91
CA GLN A 4 0.58 -25.03 16.38
C GLN A 4 0.31 -23.51 16.41
N ARG A 5 1.39 -22.72 16.53
CA ARG A 5 1.36 -21.26 16.40
C ARG A 5 1.88 -20.86 15.02
N ILE A 6 1.01 -20.36 14.17
CA ILE A 6 1.30 -20.06 12.76
C ILE A 6 1.27 -18.55 12.55
N GLY A 7 2.42 -17.99 12.12
CA GLY A 7 2.54 -16.58 11.78
C GLY A 7 2.06 -16.29 10.37
N TYR A 8 1.33 -15.17 10.20
CA TYR A 8 1.08 -14.58 8.90
C TYR A 8 1.65 -13.17 8.83
N ILE A 9 2.50 -12.94 7.84
CA ILE A 9 3.17 -11.66 7.59
C ILE A 9 2.75 -11.13 6.22
N ARG A 10 2.32 -9.87 6.17
CA ARG A 10 2.11 -9.15 4.91
C ARG A 10 2.98 -7.92 4.87
N VAL A 11 3.86 -7.85 3.86
CA VAL A 11 4.74 -6.70 3.63
C VAL A 11 4.39 -6.00 2.33
N SER A 12 4.56 -4.68 2.30
CA SER A 12 4.53 -3.94 1.05
C SER A 12 5.85 -4.17 0.30
N ALA A 13 5.84 -4.05 -1.05
CA ALA A 13 7.05 -4.19 -1.86
C ALA A 13 8.18 -3.21 -1.48
N PHE A 14 7.86 -2.17 -0.71
CA PHE A 14 8.79 -1.13 -0.24
C PHE A 14 9.21 -1.30 1.23
N ASP A 15 8.56 -2.20 1.99
CA ASP A 15 8.88 -2.45 3.40
C ASP A 15 10.08 -3.41 3.49
N GLN A 16 11.23 -2.90 3.89
CA GLN A 16 12.46 -3.68 4.07
C GLN A 16 12.51 -4.47 5.39
N ASN A 17 11.57 -4.27 6.31
CA ASN A 17 11.59 -4.86 7.66
C ASN A 17 10.50 -5.94 7.84
N VAL A 18 10.67 -7.07 7.15
CA VAL A 18 9.79 -8.25 7.27
C VAL A 18 9.88 -8.86 8.68
N ASP A 19 11.10 -8.90 9.24
CA ASP A 19 11.43 -9.67 10.45
C ASP A 19 10.86 -9.05 11.74
N ARG A 20 10.63 -7.72 11.76
CA ARG A 20 10.16 -7.03 12.97
C ARG A 20 8.70 -7.25 13.33
N GLN A 21 7.85 -7.72 12.39
CA GLN A 21 6.41 -7.80 12.65
C GLN A 21 6.03 -8.83 13.72
N LEU A 22 6.73 -9.97 13.77
CA LEU A 22 6.47 -11.04 14.72
C LEU A 22 7.75 -11.48 15.45
N GLU A 23 8.74 -10.60 15.53
CA GLU A 23 10.02 -10.84 16.19
C GLU A 23 9.81 -11.16 17.67
N GLY A 24 10.53 -12.16 18.18
CA GLY A 24 10.44 -12.59 19.57
C GLY A 24 9.26 -13.50 19.89
N LEU A 25 8.37 -13.78 18.95
CA LEU A 25 7.27 -14.74 19.17
C LEU A 25 7.69 -16.15 18.75
N ALA A 26 7.43 -17.13 19.62
CA ALA A 26 7.64 -18.54 19.29
C ALA A 26 6.56 -19.00 18.30
N LEU A 27 6.94 -19.22 17.04
CA LEU A 27 6.07 -19.64 15.95
C LEU A 27 6.60 -20.94 15.35
N ASP A 28 5.69 -21.89 15.06
CA ASP A 28 6.03 -23.17 14.45
C ASP A 28 6.22 -23.04 12.92
N LYS A 29 5.47 -22.12 12.29
CA LYS A 29 5.54 -21.84 10.85
C LYS A 29 5.12 -20.41 10.55
N VAL A 30 5.70 -19.82 9.49
CA VAL A 30 5.37 -18.46 9.03
C VAL A 30 5.04 -18.49 7.55
N PHE A 31 3.97 -17.81 7.17
CA PHE A 31 3.56 -17.55 5.79
C PHE A 31 3.71 -16.06 5.48
N THR A 32 4.39 -15.73 4.39
CA THR A 32 4.70 -14.32 4.07
C THR A 32 4.25 -13.97 2.67
N ASP A 33 3.30 -13.02 2.56
CA ASP A 33 2.91 -12.40 1.30
C ASP A 33 3.64 -11.06 1.10
N LYS A 34 4.28 -10.91 -0.07
CA LYS A 34 4.84 -9.64 -0.55
C LYS A 34 3.83 -9.04 -1.53
N ALA A 35 2.98 -8.13 -1.03
CA ALA A 35 1.93 -7.52 -1.84
C ALA A 35 2.25 -6.06 -2.14
N SER A 36 2.27 -5.67 -3.42
CA SER A 36 2.19 -4.27 -3.80
C SER A 36 0.77 -3.75 -3.49
N GLY A 37 0.63 -2.44 -3.23
CA GLY A 37 -0.66 -1.85 -2.80
C GLY A 37 -1.86 -2.08 -3.74
N LYS A 38 -1.61 -2.56 -4.98
CA LYS A 38 -2.63 -2.91 -5.99
C LYS A 38 -2.85 -4.41 -6.14
N ASP A 39 -1.97 -5.25 -5.61
CA ASP A 39 -2.03 -6.69 -5.81
C ASP A 39 -3.02 -7.33 -4.83
N VAL A 40 -4.05 -7.97 -5.38
CA VAL A 40 -5.11 -8.66 -4.62
C VAL A 40 -4.70 -10.09 -4.27
N ASN A 41 -3.72 -10.63 -4.98
CA ASN A 41 -3.31 -12.02 -4.88
C ASN A 41 -2.50 -12.26 -3.59
N ARG A 42 -2.94 -13.20 -2.76
CA ARG A 42 -2.32 -13.58 -1.48
C ARG A 42 -2.13 -15.09 -1.40
N PRO A 43 -1.22 -15.65 -2.21
CA PRO A 43 -1.05 -17.10 -2.27
C PRO A 43 -0.62 -17.71 -0.94
N GLN A 44 0.13 -16.97 -0.12
CA GLN A 44 0.56 -17.46 1.18
C GLN A 44 -0.56 -17.40 2.22
N LEU A 45 -1.47 -16.43 2.16
CA LEU A 45 -2.68 -16.46 2.97
C LEU A 45 -3.54 -17.69 2.64
N GLU A 46 -3.75 -17.96 1.36
CA GLU A 46 -4.52 -19.14 0.92
C GLU A 46 -3.84 -20.45 1.33
N ALA A 47 -2.52 -20.55 1.19
CA ALA A 47 -1.74 -21.69 1.64
C ALA A 47 -1.84 -21.86 3.16
N MET A 48 -1.77 -20.77 3.94
CA MET A 48 -1.96 -20.81 5.39
C MET A 48 -3.37 -21.30 5.74
N LEU A 49 -4.42 -20.75 5.13
CA LEU A 49 -5.82 -21.13 5.39
C LEU A 49 -6.10 -22.62 5.10
N SER A 50 -5.37 -23.20 4.13
CA SER A 50 -5.43 -24.62 3.80
C SER A 50 -4.60 -25.49 4.76
N PHE A 51 -3.55 -24.94 5.36
CA PHE A 51 -2.63 -25.63 6.24
C PHE A 51 -3.15 -25.78 7.66
N ILE A 52 -3.77 -24.71 8.21
CA ILE A 52 -4.20 -24.62 9.62
C ILE A 52 -5.37 -25.54 9.94
N ARG A 53 -5.35 -26.07 11.17
CA ARG A 53 -6.30 -27.05 11.68
C ARG A 53 -6.96 -26.56 12.96
N GLU A 54 -8.01 -27.25 13.40
CA GLU A 54 -8.64 -27.03 14.69
C GLU A 54 -7.62 -27.12 15.84
N GLY A 55 -7.69 -26.18 16.77
CA GLY A 55 -6.77 -26.04 17.89
C GLY A 55 -5.51 -25.22 17.60
N ASP A 56 -5.24 -24.88 16.34
CA ASP A 56 -4.11 -24.02 15.98
C ASP A 56 -4.39 -22.54 16.33
N THR A 57 -3.30 -21.77 16.44
CA THR A 57 -3.35 -20.33 16.68
C THR A 57 -2.68 -19.60 15.51
N VAL A 58 -3.43 -18.75 14.82
CA VAL A 58 -2.91 -17.84 13.82
C VAL A 58 -2.47 -16.55 14.50
N VAL A 59 -1.22 -16.14 14.31
CA VAL A 59 -0.64 -14.92 14.88
C VAL A 59 -0.36 -13.93 13.75
N VAL A 60 -0.93 -12.74 13.87
CA VAL A 60 -0.75 -11.64 12.90
C VAL A 60 -0.28 -10.40 13.64
N HIS A 61 0.56 -9.59 13.02
CA HIS A 61 1.05 -8.37 13.67
C HIS A 61 -0.11 -7.42 14.02
N SER A 62 -0.96 -7.11 13.04
CA SER A 62 -2.09 -6.17 13.20
C SER A 62 -3.24 -6.53 12.26
N MET A 63 -4.44 -6.04 12.58
CA MET A 63 -5.66 -6.33 11.81
C MET A 63 -5.54 -5.91 10.34
N ASP A 64 -4.91 -4.77 10.05
CA ASP A 64 -4.70 -4.27 8.69
C ASP A 64 -3.74 -5.15 7.88
N ARG A 65 -2.90 -5.96 8.53
CA ARG A 65 -2.03 -6.95 7.87
C ARG A 65 -2.80 -8.19 7.42
N LEU A 66 -3.84 -8.59 8.16
CA LEU A 66 -4.67 -9.73 7.79
C LEU A 66 -5.68 -9.38 6.69
N ALA A 67 -6.36 -8.25 6.79
CA ALA A 67 -7.39 -7.84 5.84
C ALA A 67 -7.24 -6.37 5.41
N ARG A 68 -7.86 -6.01 4.28
CA ARG A 68 -7.79 -4.65 3.70
C ARG A 68 -8.97 -3.78 4.13
N ASN A 69 -10.07 -4.39 4.47
CA ASN A 69 -11.29 -3.75 4.95
C ASN A 69 -11.88 -4.56 6.09
N LEU A 70 -12.81 -3.95 6.79
CA LEU A 70 -13.44 -4.52 7.97
C LEU A 70 -14.30 -5.75 7.64
N ASP A 71 -14.96 -5.77 6.50
CA ASP A 71 -15.83 -6.89 6.10
C ASP A 71 -15.01 -8.16 5.83
N ASP A 72 -13.89 -8.03 5.12
CA ASP A 72 -12.97 -9.14 4.89
C ASP A 72 -12.36 -9.64 6.20
N LEU A 73 -11.95 -8.72 7.09
CA LEU A 73 -11.45 -9.06 8.41
C LEU A 73 -12.47 -9.87 9.20
N ARG A 74 -13.70 -9.38 9.26
CA ARG A 74 -14.80 -10.04 9.98
C ARG A 74 -15.07 -11.43 9.42
N ARG A 75 -15.16 -11.58 8.09
CA ARG A 75 -15.38 -12.89 7.44
C ARG A 75 -14.27 -13.87 7.75
N LEU A 76 -13.00 -13.43 7.65
CA LEU A 76 -11.84 -14.27 7.95
C LEU A 76 -11.84 -14.71 9.43
N VAL A 77 -11.98 -13.76 10.35
CA VAL A 77 -12.02 -14.06 11.79
C VAL A 77 -13.14 -15.04 12.11
N GLN A 78 -14.37 -14.78 11.64
CA GLN A 78 -15.50 -15.67 11.87
C GLN A 78 -15.31 -17.06 11.23
N SER A 79 -14.75 -17.12 10.02
CA SER A 79 -14.49 -18.41 9.36
C SER A 79 -13.47 -19.23 10.12
N LEU A 80 -12.42 -18.62 10.63
CA LEU A 80 -11.35 -19.31 11.37
C LEU A 80 -11.81 -19.74 12.75
N THR A 81 -12.48 -18.86 13.48
CA THR A 81 -12.99 -19.18 14.83
C THR A 81 -14.07 -20.27 14.81
N LYS A 82 -14.95 -20.29 13.76
CA LYS A 82 -15.89 -21.41 13.54
C LYS A 82 -15.20 -22.75 13.29
N ARG A 83 -13.96 -22.74 12.78
CA ARG A 83 -13.13 -23.94 12.60
C ARG A 83 -12.36 -24.32 13.87
N GLY A 84 -12.61 -23.67 15.00
CA GLY A 84 -11.87 -23.91 16.26
C GLY A 84 -10.43 -23.38 16.24
N ILE A 85 -10.13 -22.40 15.36
CA ILE A 85 -8.81 -21.79 15.23
C ILE A 85 -8.80 -20.48 15.99
N ARG A 86 -7.80 -20.27 16.84
CA ARG A 86 -7.58 -19.02 17.56
C ARG A 86 -6.85 -18.01 16.68
N ILE A 87 -7.17 -16.71 16.78
CA ILE A 87 -6.47 -15.64 16.08
C ILE A 87 -5.95 -14.64 17.10
N GLU A 88 -4.66 -14.34 17.03
CA GLU A 88 -3.99 -13.34 17.88
C GLU A 88 -3.48 -12.17 17.01
N PHE A 89 -3.84 -10.93 17.38
CA PHE A 89 -3.31 -9.70 16.83
C PHE A 89 -2.33 -9.10 17.84
N ALA A 90 -1.03 -9.18 17.53
CA ALA A 90 0.03 -8.83 18.48
C ALA A 90 0.03 -7.33 18.84
N HIS A 91 -0.17 -6.46 17.84
CA HIS A 91 -0.15 -5.00 18.02
C HIS A 91 -1.34 -4.52 18.86
N GLU A 92 -2.53 -5.01 18.57
CA GLU A 92 -3.77 -4.65 19.29
C GLU A 92 -3.95 -5.42 20.60
N SER A 93 -3.09 -6.42 20.86
CA SER A 93 -3.20 -7.33 22.01
C SER A 93 -4.59 -8.00 22.10
N LEU A 94 -5.17 -8.35 20.95
CA LEU A 94 -6.50 -8.95 20.86
C LEU A 94 -6.40 -10.41 20.42
N THR A 95 -7.21 -11.26 21.07
CA THR A 95 -7.33 -12.67 20.73
C THR A 95 -8.80 -13.03 20.53
N PHE A 96 -9.08 -13.69 19.41
CA PHE A 96 -10.40 -14.22 19.07
C PHE A 96 -10.38 -15.74 19.13
N THR A 97 -11.32 -16.29 19.88
CA THR A 97 -11.55 -17.74 20.01
C THR A 97 -12.95 -18.06 19.47
N GLY A 98 -13.25 -19.33 19.21
CA GLY A 98 -14.56 -19.75 18.72
C GLY A 98 -15.70 -19.65 19.74
N GLU A 99 -15.41 -19.30 20.98
CA GLU A 99 -16.42 -18.98 21.96
C GLU A 99 -17.06 -17.63 21.60
N ASP A 100 -18.36 -17.61 21.37
CA ASP A 100 -19.14 -16.41 21.07
C ASP A 100 -19.08 -15.43 22.26
N SER A 101 -17.99 -14.67 22.34
CA SER A 101 -17.92 -13.56 23.27
C SER A 101 -18.65 -12.37 22.66
N PRO A 102 -19.76 -11.89 23.27
CA PRO A 102 -20.45 -10.66 22.84
C PRO A 102 -19.47 -9.48 22.75
N MET A 103 -18.43 -9.49 23.58
CA MET A 103 -17.35 -8.51 23.60
C MET A 103 -16.49 -8.57 22.32
N ALA A 104 -16.16 -9.76 21.81
CA ALA A 104 -15.41 -9.89 20.55
C ALA A 104 -16.21 -9.39 19.36
N ASN A 105 -17.51 -9.66 19.34
CA ASN A 105 -18.43 -9.16 18.31
C ASN A 105 -18.60 -7.62 18.35
N LEU A 106 -18.45 -7.00 19.50
CA LEU A 106 -18.49 -5.55 19.67
C LEU A 106 -17.11 -4.90 19.38
N MET A 107 -16.04 -5.52 19.85
CA MET A 107 -14.68 -4.98 19.72
C MET A 107 -14.19 -4.97 18.27
N LEU A 108 -14.50 -5.99 17.48
CA LEU A 108 -14.03 -6.10 16.10
C LEU A 108 -14.53 -4.93 15.22
N PRO A 109 -15.83 -4.56 15.21
CA PRO A 109 -16.31 -3.36 14.51
C PRO A 109 -15.72 -2.06 15.08
N ALA A 110 -15.60 -1.94 16.39
CA ALA A 110 -15.13 -0.71 17.05
C ALA A 110 -13.66 -0.42 16.72
N THR A 111 -12.78 -1.42 16.78
CA THR A 111 -11.36 -1.27 16.42
C THR A 111 -11.18 -1.03 14.92
N GLY A 112 -11.99 -1.66 14.07
CA GLY A 112 -12.00 -1.40 12.64
C GLY A 112 -12.41 0.04 12.30
N ALA A 113 -13.45 0.56 12.94
CA ALA A 113 -13.89 1.94 12.77
C ALA A 113 -12.83 2.95 13.26
N LEU A 114 -12.14 2.65 14.36
CA LEU A 114 -11.05 3.48 14.87
C LEU A 114 -9.87 3.51 13.89
N ALA A 115 -9.47 2.36 13.34
CA ALA A 115 -8.42 2.29 12.33
C ALA A 115 -8.78 3.04 11.03
N GLU A 116 -10.03 3.03 10.62
CA GLU A 116 -10.50 3.83 9.47
C GLU A 116 -10.47 5.33 9.76
N LEU A 117 -10.84 5.74 10.96
CA LEU A 117 -10.75 7.12 11.41
C LEU A 117 -9.31 7.62 11.42
N GLU A 118 -8.37 6.84 11.95
CA GLU A 118 -6.94 7.18 11.92
C GLU A 118 -6.43 7.35 10.49
N ARG A 119 -6.77 6.43 9.58
CA ARG A 119 -6.40 6.54 8.16
C ARG A 119 -7.01 7.77 7.49
N ALA A 120 -8.23 8.15 7.86
CA ALA A 120 -8.88 9.35 7.35
C ALA A 120 -8.16 10.62 7.82
N LEU A 121 -7.80 10.69 9.10
CA LEU A 121 -7.05 11.80 9.69
C LEU A 121 -5.65 11.93 9.09
N ILE A 122 -4.95 10.81 8.85
CA ILE A 122 -3.63 10.82 8.18
C ILE A 122 -3.76 11.37 6.76
N ARG A 123 -4.76 10.91 5.99
CA ARG A 123 -5.01 11.41 4.62
C ARG A 123 -5.35 12.90 4.59
N GLU A 124 -6.12 13.37 5.57
CA GLU A 124 -6.47 14.79 5.69
C GLU A 124 -5.23 15.65 5.98
N ARG A 125 -4.41 15.25 6.95
CA ARG A 125 -3.14 15.92 7.27
C ARG A 125 -2.19 15.93 6.07
N GLN A 126 -2.11 14.82 5.34
CA GLN A 126 -1.29 14.73 4.13
C GLN A 126 -1.78 15.66 3.03
N ARG A 127 -3.11 15.74 2.79
CA ARG A 127 -3.69 16.69 1.82
C ARG A 127 -3.40 18.14 2.20
N ALA A 128 -3.58 18.48 3.47
CA ALA A 128 -3.26 19.82 3.99
C ALA A 128 -1.78 20.15 3.82
N GLY A 129 -0.88 19.20 4.14
CA GLY A 129 0.56 19.36 3.94
C GLY A 129 0.95 19.55 2.48
N ILE A 130 0.35 18.79 1.56
CA ILE A 130 0.56 18.94 0.11
C ILE A 130 0.06 20.31 -0.38
N ALA A 131 -1.11 20.76 0.08
CA ALA A 131 -1.64 22.08 -0.29
C ALA A 131 -0.70 23.21 0.14
N LEU A 132 -0.21 23.15 1.37
CA LEU A 132 0.75 24.11 1.91
C LEU A 132 2.09 24.08 1.17
N ALA A 133 2.59 22.88 0.83
CA ALA A 133 3.81 22.70 0.06
C ALA A 133 3.69 23.24 -1.39
N LYS A 134 2.50 23.08 -2.01
CA LYS A 134 2.19 23.69 -3.31
C LYS A 134 2.22 25.21 -3.25
N GLN A 135 1.61 25.82 -2.23
CA GLN A 135 1.63 27.28 -2.02
C GLN A 135 3.06 27.81 -1.83
N ARG A 136 3.92 27.05 -1.16
CA ARG A 136 5.34 27.40 -0.96
C ARG A 136 6.23 27.10 -2.17
N GLY A 137 5.66 26.62 -3.29
CA GLY A 137 6.41 26.30 -4.52
C GLY A 137 7.32 25.09 -4.41
N ALA A 138 7.12 24.22 -3.40
CA ALA A 138 7.91 23.01 -3.21
C ALA A 138 7.67 21.96 -4.33
N TYR A 139 6.49 21.99 -4.95
CA TYR A 139 6.15 21.15 -6.10
C TYR A 139 6.47 21.88 -7.40
N ARG A 140 7.70 21.78 -7.86
CA ARG A 140 8.14 22.38 -9.12
C ARG A 140 7.82 21.54 -10.36
N GLY A 141 7.14 20.42 -10.21
CA GLY A 141 6.86 19.48 -11.30
C GLY A 141 8.13 18.80 -11.85
N ARG A 142 8.00 18.17 -13.00
CA ARG A 142 9.14 17.60 -13.73
C ARG A 142 9.99 18.76 -14.28
N LYS A 143 11.32 18.69 -14.10
CA LYS A 143 12.24 19.66 -14.72
C LYS A 143 11.94 19.80 -16.22
N LYS A 144 11.88 21.04 -16.72
CA LYS A 144 11.75 21.30 -18.15
C LYS A 144 12.90 20.60 -18.89
N SER A 145 12.59 19.92 -19.98
CA SER A 145 13.59 19.18 -20.76
C SER A 145 14.56 20.13 -21.51
N LEU A 146 14.09 21.33 -21.80
CA LEU A 146 14.89 22.39 -22.47
C LEU A 146 14.98 23.62 -21.56
N SER A 147 16.13 24.29 -21.62
CA SER A 147 16.31 25.65 -21.08
C SER A 147 15.55 26.68 -21.93
N ASP A 148 15.30 27.85 -21.36
CA ASP A 148 14.56 28.91 -22.06
C ASP A 148 15.28 29.36 -23.34
N ASP A 149 16.64 29.36 -23.35
CA ASP A 149 17.44 29.63 -24.57
C ASP A 149 17.20 28.60 -25.67
N LYS A 150 17.17 27.31 -25.32
CA LYS A 150 16.89 26.24 -26.29
C LYS A 150 15.45 26.25 -26.77
N VAL A 151 14.50 26.73 -25.96
CA VAL A 151 13.13 26.96 -26.42
C VAL A 151 13.05 28.10 -27.43
N ALA A 152 13.78 29.18 -27.21
CA ALA A 152 13.88 30.26 -28.18
C ALA A 152 14.52 29.80 -29.50
N GLU A 153 15.62 29.05 -29.45
CA GLU A 153 16.26 28.42 -30.62
C GLU A 153 15.27 27.50 -31.37
N LEU A 154 14.54 26.63 -30.67
CA LEU A 154 13.52 25.76 -31.24
C LEU A 154 12.47 26.56 -32.01
N THR A 155 11.96 27.63 -31.40
CA THR A 155 10.92 28.49 -31.99
C THR A 155 11.44 29.19 -33.25
N GLN A 156 12.65 29.71 -33.21
CA GLN A 156 13.29 30.39 -34.36
C GLN A 156 13.53 29.42 -35.51
N ARG A 157 14.04 28.21 -35.25
CA ARG A 157 14.27 27.17 -36.27
C ARG A 157 12.98 26.71 -36.93
N VAL A 158 11.89 26.55 -36.14
CA VAL A 158 10.56 26.22 -36.68
C VAL A 158 10.01 27.36 -37.56
N ALA A 159 10.17 28.62 -37.14
CA ALA A 159 9.77 29.78 -37.95
C ALA A 159 10.57 29.89 -39.24
N GLY A 160 11.84 29.47 -39.24
CA GLY A 160 12.70 29.37 -40.43
C GLY A 160 12.34 28.21 -41.37
N GLY A 161 11.30 27.41 -41.08
CA GLY A 161 10.83 26.35 -41.97
C GLY A 161 11.60 25.03 -41.85
N GLU A 162 12.47 24.87 -40.85
CA GLU A 162 13.23 23.63 -40.65
C GLU A 162 12.33 22.48 -40.22
N GLN A 163 12.66 21.26 -40.66
CA GLN A 163 11.88 20.09 -40.34
C GLN A 163 11.86 19.83 -38.83
N LYS A 164 10.67 19.78 -38.23
CA LYS A 164 10.47 19.55 -36.78
C LYS A 164 11.11 18.25 -36.28
N ALA A 165 11.20 17.21 -37.13
CA ALA A 165 11.85 15.95 -36.79
C ALA A 165 13.37 16.12 -36.62
N THR A 166 14.01 16.97 -37.42
CA THR A 166 15.44 17.30 -37.33
C THR A 166 15.71 18.09 -36.05
N ILE A 167 14.93 19.14 -35.80
CA ILE A 167 15.03 19.96 -34.58
C ILE A 167 14.88 19.12 -33.31
N ALA A 168 13.88 18.23 -33.27
CA ALA A 168 13.67 17.38 -32.12
C ALA A 168 14.87 16.45 -31.85
N ARG A 169 15.46 15.89 -32.91
CA ARG A 169 16.64 15.03 -32.81
C ARG A 169 17.86 15.80 -32.29
N ASP A 170 18.13 16.99 -32.83
CA ASP A 170 19.27 17.82 -32.46
C ASP A 170 19.18 18.28 -31.00
N LEU A 171 17.98 18.59 -30.52
CA LEU A 171 17.73 19.05 -29.17
C LEU A 171 17.58 17.87 -28.19
N GLY A 172 17.66 16.59 -28.64
CA GLY A 172 17.56 15.42 -27.83
C GLY A 172 16.19 15.21 -27.15
N ILE A 173 15.10 15.66 -27.81
CA ILE A 173 13.73 15.56 -27.32
C ILE A 173 12.84 14.78 -28.28
N SER A 174 11.69 14.28 -27.76
CA SER A 174 10.69 13.68 -28.64
C SER A 174 9.93 14.74 -29.45
N ARG A 175 9.38 14.35 -30.61
CA ARG A 175 8.51 15.22 -31.39
C ARG A 175 7.30 15.74 -30.60
N GLU A 176 6.74 14.88 -29.72
CA GLU A 176 5.63 15.28 -28.86
C GLU A 176 6.04 16.37 -27.87
N THR A 177 7.24 16.26 -27.28
CA THR A 177 7.80 17.29 -26.40
C THR A 177 8.01 18.62 -27.17
N LEU A 178 8.48 18.55 -28.40
CA LEU A 178 8.61 19.75 -29.27
C LEU A 178 7.24 20.40 -29.48
N TYR A 179 6.21 19.65 -29.82
CA TYR A 179 4.86 20.21 -29.99
C TYR A 179 4.29 20.80 -28.70
N GLN A 180 4.61 20.23 -27.53
CA GLN A 180 4.20 20.81 -26.24
C GLN A 180 4.82 22.18 -26.01
N TYR A 181 6.12 22.37 -26.33
CA TYR A 181 6.78 23.69 -26.25
C TYR A 181 6.19 24.72 -27.22
N LEU A 182 5.90 24.33 -28.44
CA LEU A 182 5.28 25.24 -29.43
C LEU A 182 3.87 25.70 -29.01
N ARG A 183 3.07 24.79 -28.37
CA ARG A 183 1.74 25.15 -27.83
C ARG A 183 1.81 26.07 -26.62
N ALA A 184 2.87 25.94 -25.81
CA ALA A 184 3.06 26.77 -24.62
C ALA A 184 3.64 28.16 -24.93
N SER A 185 4.15 28.37 -26.16
CA SER A 185 4.75 29.65 -26.64
C SER A 185 3.75 30.51 -27.41
N VAL A 186 2.50 30.06 -27.58
CA VAL A 186 1.36 30.80 -28.14
C VAL A 186 0.46 31.27 -26.99
#